data_367fabad77e308ce6e030d52e58b6691
#
_entry.id   367fabad77e308ce6e030d52e58b6691
#
_cell.length_a   1.000
_cell.length_b   1.000
_cell.length_c   1.000
_cell.angle_alpha   90.00
_cell.angle_beta   90.00
_cell.angle_gamma   90.00
#
_symmetry.space_group_name_H-M   'P 1'
#
loop_
_entity.id
_entity.type
_entity.pdbx_description
1 polymer ?
#
loop_
_entity_poly.entity_id
_entity_poly.type
_entity_poly.pdbx_seq_one_letter_code
_entity_poly.pdbx_strand_id
1 'polypeptide(L)'
;MLSQLGLTLVFLGSSIAGTPASVPEDVLVGIVGGHSAPQGKWPWQVSLRVYRYNWASWVHICGGSIIHPQWVLTAAHCIHESDADPSAFRIHLGQVYLYGGEKLLKVSRVIIHPDFVRSGLGSDVALLQLAQSVRSFPNVKPVKLSPASLEVTKKDVCWVTGWGSVSMHESLPPPYRLQQVQVKIVDNTLCEKLYRNATRLSNHGQRLILQDMLCAGSHGRDSCYGDSGGPLVCNVTGSWTLVGVVSWGYGCALKDIPGVYARVQFFLPWITGQMQKFS
;
A
#
# COMPACT_ATOMS: atom_id res chain seq x y z
N MET A 1 40.80 64.73 -44.58
CA MET A 1 39.46 64.66 -44.03
C MET A 1 38.84 63.32 -44.53
N LEU A 2 39.00 62.25 -43.77
CA LEU A 2 38.47 60.94 -44.11
C LEU A 2 37.26 60.65 -43.18
N SER A 3 36.09 60.46 -43.80
CA SER A 3 34.85 60.04 -43.15
C SER A 3 34.87 58.51 -42.96
N GLN A 4 34.78 58.07 -41.73
CA GLN A 4 34.56 56.63 -41.40
C GLN A 4 33.06 56.38 -41.34
N LEU A 5 32.54 55.53 -42.25
CA LEU A 5 31.21 54.91 -42.13
C LEU A 5 31.32 53.73 -41.22
N GLY A 6 30.65 53.82 -40.10
CA GLY A 6 30.48 52.71 -39.18
C GLY A 6 29.31 51.81 -39.64
N LEU A 7 29.63 50.56 -39.91
CA LEU A 7 28.64 49.52 -40.24
C LEU A 7 28.15 48.86 -38.93
N THR A 8 26.91 49.13 -38.54
CA THR A 8 26.27 48.49 -37.42
C THR A 8 25.64 47.16 -37.86
N LEU A 9 26.25 46.05 -37.45
CA LEU A 9 25.66 44.71 -37.62
C LEU A 9 24.63 44.50 -36.53
N VAL A 10 23.35 44.41 -36.91
CA VAL A 10 22.26 43.99 -36.05
C VAL A 10 22.18 42.45 -36.07
N PHE A 11 22.59 41.83 -34.98
CA PHE A 11 22.34 40.38 -34.76
C PHE A 11 20.90 40.18 -34.34
N LEU A 12 20.09 39.66 -35.25
CA LEU A 12 18.76 39.09 -34.92
C LEU A 12 18.98 37.71 -34.27
N GLY A 13 19.00 37.68 -32.93
CA GLY A 13 19.00 36.47 -32.17
C GLY A 13 17.63 35.80 -32.24
N SER A 14 17.48 34.76 -33.03
CA SER A 14 16.32 33.88 -32.99
C SER A 14 16.39 33.03 -31.74
N SER A 15 15.62 33.42 -30.72
CA SER A 15 15.39 32.58 -29.55
C SER A 15 14.49 31.42 -29.96
N ILE A 16 15.09 30.25 -30.16
CA ILE A 16 14.35 28.99 -30.25
C ILE A 16 13.91 28.64 -28.80
N ALA A 17 12.68 28.99 -28.46
CA ALA A 17 12.04 28.46 -27.27
C ALA A 17 11.82 26.95 -27.48
N GLY A 18 12.75 26.15 -26.99
CA GLY A 18 12.58 24.71 -26.88
C GLY A 18 11.41 24.43 -25.91
N THR A 19 10.32 23.93 -26.46
CA THR A 19 9.29 23.31 -25.65
C THR A 19 9.95 22.25 -24.78
N PRO A 20 9.73 22.23 -23.42
CA PRO A 20 10.24 21.17 -22.61
C PRO A 20 9.63 19.85 -23.12
N ALA A 21 10.49 18.92 -23.48
CA ALA A 21 10.07 17.57 -23.85
C ALA A 21 9.23 17.03 -22.71
N SER A 22 7.97 16.72 -22.98
CA SER A 22 7.12 15.98 -22.06
C SER A 22 7.76 14.62 -21.86
N VAL A 23 8.27 14.38 -20.65
CA VAL A 23 8.72 13.05 -20.21
C VAL A 23 7.50 12.15 -20.32
N PRO A 24 7.58 11.00 -21.01
CA PRO A 24 6.47 10.07 -21.06
C PRO A 24 6.05 9.70 -19.63
N GLU A 25 4.76 9.85 -19.32
CA GLU A 25 4.17 9.57 -18.00
C GLU A 25 4.28 8.09 -17.57
N ASP A 26 4.84 7.22 -18.41
CA ASP A 26 4.83 5.76 -18.26
C ASP A 26 6.10 5.14 -17.65
N VAL A 27 7.06 5.91 -17.12
CA VAL A 27 8.40 5.37 -16.81
C VAL A 27 8.74 5.28 -15.32
N LEU A 28 7.90 5.74 -14.38
CA LEU A 28 8.23 5.66 -12.95
C LEU A 28 7.06 5.11 -12.14
N VAL A 29 7.16 3.85 -11.78
CA VAL A 29 6.07 3.03 -11.25
C VAL A 29 6.40 2.55 -9.85
N GLY A 30 5.74 3.07 -8.83
CA GLY A 30 5.68 2.49 -7.49
C GLY A 30 4.66 1.36 -7.43
N ILE A 31 4.75 0.43 -6.46
CA ILE A 31 4.13 -0.88 -6.61
C ILE A 31 4.61 -1.47 -7.93
N VAL A 32 5.26 -2.59 -7.97
CA VAL A 32 5.88 -3.08 -9.21
C VAL A 32 4.84 -3.24 -10.32
N GLY A 33 5.10 -2.64 -11.50
CA GLY A 33 4.20 -2.68 -12.65
C GLY A 33 2.89 -1.88 -12.51
N GLY A 34 2.78 -1.00 -11.50
CA GLY A 34 1.63 -0.12 -11.29
C GLY A 34 1.70 1.20 -12.06
N HIS A 35 0.86 2.14 -11.71
CA HIS A 35 0.83 3.51 -12.22
C HIS A 35 0.21 4.44 -11.18
N SER A 36 0.36 5.74 -11.39
CA SER A 36 -0.16 6.76 -10.47
C SER A 36 -1.66 6.64 -10.24
N ALA A 37 -2.08 6.62 -8.98
CA ALA A 37 -3.48 6.59 -8.61
C ALA A 37 -4.13 7.96 -8.85
N PRO A 38 -5.36 8.01 -9.42
CA PRO A 38 -6.15 9.23 -9.47
C PRO A 38 -6.52 9.72 -8.06
N GLN A 39 -6.56 11.03 -7.88
CA GLN A 39 -7.00 11.64 -6.62
C GLN A 39 -8.40 11.14 -6.24
N GLY A 40 -8.57 10.72 -4.98
CA GLY A 40 -9.85 10.29 -4.42
C GLY A 40 -10.36 8.92 -4.86
N LYS A 41 -9.62 8.18 -5.69
CA LYS A 41 -10.03 6.84 -6.14
C LYS A 41 -10.00 5.81 -5.00
N TRP A 42 -9.07 5.95 -4.07
CA TRP A 42 -8.86 5.03 -2.94
C TRP A 42 -9.05 5.76 -1.60
N PRO A 43 -10.29 6.14 -1.25
CA PRO A 43 -10.56 7.03 -0.11
C PRO A 43 -10.31 6.40 1.25
N TRP A 44 -10.03 5.10 1.30
CA TRP A 44 -9.65 4.35 2.50
C TRP A 44 -8.15 4.21 2.72
N GLN A 45 -7.32 4.55 1.70
CA GLN A 45 -5.88 4.41 1.80
C GLN A 45 -5.32 5.32 2.89
N VAL A 46 -4.47 4.76 3.76
CA VAL A 46 -3.75 5.52 4.77
C VAL A 46 -2.26 5.18 4.77
N SER A 47 -1.45 6.13 5.28
CA SER A 47 -0.05 5.94 5.60
C SER A 47 0.11 5.87 7.11
N LEU A 48 0.60 4.76 7.63
CA LEU A 48 1.03 4.60 9.02
C LEU A 48 2.44 5.14 9.16
N ARG A 49 2.66 6.01 10.17
CA ARG A 49 3.94 6.69 10.38
C ARG A 49 4.42 6.57 11.82
N VAL A 50 5.77 6.54 11.96
CA VAL A 50 6.47 6.65 13.23
C VAL A 50 7.40 7.87 13.20
N TYR A 51 7.67 8.46 14.37
CA TYR A 51 8.62 9.55 14.47
C TYR A 51 10.05 9.03 14.45
N ARG A 52 10.87 9.57 13.55
CA ARG A 52 12.30 9.25 13.47
C ARG A 52 13.11 10.45 13.95
N TYR A 53 13.71 10.32 15.13
CA TYR A 53 14.50 11.40 15.75
C TYR A 53 15.67 11.87 14.87
N ASN A 54 16.33 10.95 14.17
CA ASN A 54 17.45 11.27 13.26
C ASN A 54 17.02 12.16 12.09
N TRP A 55 15.76 12.17 11.73
CA TRP A 55 15.19 12.97 10.63
C TRP A 55 14.25 14.06 11.12
N ALA A 56 14.03 14.14 12.45
CA ALA A 56 13.06 15.04 13.09
C ALA A 56 11.69 15.05 12.37
N SER A 57 11.24 13.87 11.89
CA SER A 57 10.07 13.75 11.01
C SER A 57 9.26 12.48 11.26
N TRP A 58 7.96 12.57 10.93
CA TRP A 58 7.06 11.43 10.85
C TRP A 58 7.24 10.69 9.53
N VAL A 59 7.78 9.49 9.57
CA VAL A 59 8.17 8.70 8.40
C VAL A 59 7.18 7.58 8.17
N HIS A 60 6.82 7.36 6.93
CA HIS A 60 6.02 6.22 6.48
C HIS A 60 6.73 4.90 6.78
N ILE A 61 5.99 3.96 7.36
CA ILE A 61 6.47 2.60 7.62
C ILE A 61 5.60 1.55 6.96
N CYS A 62 4.28 1.81 6.87
CA CYS A 62 3.31 0.87 6.34
C CYS A 62 2.10 1.59 5.76
N GLY A 63 1.36 0.89 4.91
CA GLY A 63 0.01 1.24 4.50
C GLY A 63 -1.03 0.81 5.54
N GLY A 64 -2.28 1.11 5.23
CA GLY A 64 -3.45 0.65 5.99
C GLY A 64 -4.74 1.03 5.28
N SER A 65 -5.85 0.58 5.83
CA SER A 65 -7.19 0.84 5.29
C SER A 65 -8.13 1.36 6.36
N ILE A 66 -8.82 2.48 6.10
CA ILE A 66 -9.98 2.88 6.93
C ILE A 66 -11.09 1.85 6.70
N ILE A 67 -11.50 1.17 7.76
CA ILE A 67 -12.61 0.19 7.75
C ILE A 67 -13.84 0.68 8.50
N HIS A 68 -13.68 1.70 9.33
CA HIS A 68 -14.73 2.39 10.09
C HIS A 68 -14.26 3.83 10.35
N PRO A 69 -15.13 4.80 10.58
CA PRO A 69 -14.71 6.19 10.86
C PRO A 69 -13.67 6.40 11.96
N GLN A 70 -13.47 5.44 12.83
CA GLN A 70 -12.44 5.49 13.89
C GLN A 70 -11.47 4.30 13.86
N TRP A 71 -11.50 3.45 12.83
CA TRP A 71 -10.66 2.26 12.80
C TRP A 71 -9.90 2.11 11.49
N VAL A 72 -8.62 1.82 11.64
CA VAL A 72 -7.70 1.43 10.56
C VAL A 72 -7.33 -0.03 10.74
N LEU A 73 -7.37 -0.80 9.65
CA LEU A 73 -6.80 -2.14 9.57
C LEU A 73 -5.46 -2.06 8.87
N THR A 74 -4.44 -2.69 9.45
CA THR A 74 -3.08 -2.81 8.90
C THR A 74 -2.50 -4.18 9.22
N ALA A 75 -1.25 -4.45 8.85
CA ALA A 75 -0.55 -5.69 9.22
C ALA A 75 0.02 -5.61 10.64
N ALA A 76 0.04 -6.74 11.34
CA ALA A 76 0.60 -6.82 12.69
C ALA A 76 2.12 -6.57 12.69
N HIS A 77 2.84 -7.07 11.68
CA HIS A 77 4.28 -6.86 11.56
C HIS A 77 4.70 -5.39 11.39
N CYS A 78 3.76 -4.49 11.07
CA CYS A 78 3.98 -3.04 11.04
C CYS A 78 4.12 -2.43 12.43
N ILE A 79 3.71 -3.15 13.46
CA ILE A 79 3.75 -2.73 14.85
C ILE A 79 4.85 -3.52 15.57
N HIS A 80 5.93 -2.83 15.89
CA HIS A 80 6.99 -3.47 16.67
C HIS A 80 6.54 -3.57 18.15
N GLU A 81 6.84 -4.68 18.82
CA GLU A 81 6.43 -4.88 20.23
C GLU A 81 6.93 -3.78 21.17
N SER A 82 8.12 -3.24 20.92
CA SER A 82 8.66 -2.09 21.67
C SER A 82 7.88 -0.80 21.44
N ASP A 83 7.10 -0.71 20.38
CA ASP A 83 6.39 0.50 19.95
C ASP A 83 4.86 0.35 20.11
N ALA A 84 4.38 -0.60 20.94
CA ALA A 84 2.96 -0.82 21.17
C ALA A 84 2.24 0.38 21.83
N ASP A 85 2.97 1.43 22.22
CA ASP A 85 2.39 2.70 22.67
C ASP A 85 1.70 3.41 21.49
N PRO A 86 0.38 3.66 21.56
CA PRO A 86 -0.36 4.37 20.52
C PRO A 86 0.23 5.75 20.18
N SER A 87 0.92 6.40 21.12
CA SER A 87 1.54 7.71 20.92
C SER A 87 2.69 7.69 19.90
N ALA A 88 3.31 6.52 19.67
CA ALA A 88 4.38 6.32 18.70
C ALA A 88 3.89 6.43 17.25
N PHE A 89 2.57 6.36 17.01
CA PHE A 89 2.00 6.30 15.68
C PHE A 89 1.21 7.54 15.28
N ARG A 90 1.24 7.82 13.98
CA ARG A 90 0.36 8.79 13.32
C ARG A 90 -0.19 8.19 12.04
N ILE A 91 -1.41 8.63 11.69
CA ILE A 91 -2.09 8.25 10.45
C ILE A 91 -2.23 9.47 9.56
N HIS A 92 -1.73 9.34 8.33
CA HIS A 92 -1.99 10.28 7.24
C HIS A 92 -3.03 9.67 6.29
N LEU A 93 -4.02 10.46 5.87
CA LEU A 93 -5.17 9.98 5.12
C LEU A 93 -5.67 10.98 4.07
N GLY A 94 -6.40 10.48 3.08
CA GLY A 94 -7.12 11.32 2.09
C GLY A 94 -6.26 11.97 1.02
N GLN A 95 -4.97 11.62 0.91
CA GLN A 95 -4.04 12.22 -0.03
C GLN A 95 -3.42 11.17 -0.97
N VAL A 96 -3.03 11.62 -2.17
CA VAL A 96 -2.24 10.79 -3.09
C VAL A 96 -0.74 11.03 -2.92
N TYR A 97 -0.32 12.18 -2.39
CA TYR A 97 1.08 12.43 -2.10
C TYR A 97 1.41 11.99 -0.67
N LEU A 98 2.51 11.23 -0.52
CA LEU A 98 2.90 10.67 0.77
C LEU A 98 3.24 11.77 1.77
N TYR A 99 3.92 12.83 1.35
CA TYR A 99 4.36 13.95 2.19
C TYR A 99 3.82 15.28 1.68
N GLY A 100 3.54 16.23 2.60
CA GLY A 100 3.09 17.61 2.32
C GLY A 100 1.68 17.91 2.79
N GLY A 101 1.46 19.13 3.35
CA GLY A 101 0.14 19.69 3.69
C GLY A 101 -0.65 18.95 4.79
N GLU A 102 0.00 18.32 5.75
CA GLU A 102 -0.52 17.19 6.48
C GLU A 102 -1.11 17.48 7.85
N LYS A 103 -2.36 17.08 8.02
CA LYS A 103 -2.91 16.83 9.36
C LYS A 103 -2.72 15.34 9.69
N LEU A 104 -1.74 15.00 10.52
CA LEU A 104 -1.53 13.65 11.02
C LEU A 104 -2.48 13.36 12.20
N LEU A 105 -3.26 12.29 12.08
CA LEU A 105 -4.18 11.88 13.14
C LEU A 105 -3.44 11.05 14.19
N LYS A 106 -3.81 11.28 15.46
CA LYS A 106 -3.31 10.49 16.60
C LYS A 106 -4.03 9.14 16.62
N VAL A 107 -3.28 8.13 17.04
CA VAL A 107 -3.81 6.80 17.42
C VAL A 107 -4.06 6.80 18.91
N SER A 108 -5.22 6.30 19.34
CA SER A 108 -5.61 6.15 20.75
C SER A 108 -5.45 4.73 21.26
N ARG A 109 -5.43 3.74 20.38
CA ARG A 109 -5.30 2.32 20.72
C ARG A 109 -4.66 1.53 19.59
N VAL A 110 -3.81 0.58 19.93
CA VAL A 110 -3.22 -0.43 19.06
C VAL A 110 -3.67 -1.80 19.53
N ILE A 111 -4.17 -2.64 18.63
CA ILE A 111 -4.59 -4.01 18.93
C ILE A 111 -3.96 -4.93 17.90
N ILE A 112 -2.96 -5.68 18.29
CA ILE A 112 -2.34 -6.73 17.48
C ILE A 112 -3.16 -8.01 17.65
N HIS A 113 -3.30 -8.80 16.58
CA HIS A 113 -3.95 -10.11 16.69
C HIS A 113 -3.18 -10.99 17.68
N PRO A 114 -3.86 -11.64 18.67
CA PRO A 114 -3.18 -12.35 19.76
C PRO A 114 -2.31 -13.52 19.29
N ASP A 115 -2.66 -14.14 18.16
CA ASP A 115 -1.94 -15.28 17.60
C ASP A 115 -0.82 -14.86 16.64
N PHE A 116 -0.57 -13.56 16.47
CA PHE A 116 0.53 -13.08 15.63
C PHE A 116 1.88 -13.34 16.32
N VAL A 117 2.80 -13.96 15.59
CA VAL A 117 4.18 -14.18 16.05
C VAL A 117 5.16 -13.48 15.12
N ARG A 118 5.01 -13.68 13.81
CA ARG A 118 5.77 -12.99 12.75
C ARG A 118 5.10 -13.19 11.40
N SER A 119 5.38 -12.33 10.46
CA SER A 119 4.94 -12.49 9.06
C SER A 119 5.35 -13.87 8.52
N GLY A 120 4.49 -14.50 7.73
CA GLY A 120 4.67 -15.87 7.21
C GLY A 120 4.19 -17.00 8.14
N LEU A 121 3.86 -16.71 9.41
CA LEU A 121 3.25 -17.70 10.32
C LEU A 121 1.75 -17.48 10.55
N GLY A 122 1.13 -16.56 9.81
CA GLY A 122 -0.29 -16.23 9.92
C GLY A 122 -0.60 -15.13 10.91
N SER A 123 -1.88 -14.81 11.05
CA SER A 123 -2.46 -13.83 11.98
C SER A 123 -1.89 -12.41 11.86
N ASP A 124 -1.39 -12.05 10.65
CA ASP A 124 -0.70 -10.80 10.41
C ASP A 124 -1.68 -9.63 10.18
N VAL A 125 -2.45 -9.30 11.20
CA VAL A 125 -3.40 -8.17 11.21
C VAL A 125 -3.34 -7.41 12.52
N ALA A 126 -3.50 -6.08 12.44
CA ALA A 126 -3.62 -5.19 13.58
C ALA A 126 -4.68 -4.12 13.34
N LEU A 127 -5.33 -3.68 14.40
CA LEU A 127 -6.31 -2.59 14.42
C LEU A 127 -5.72 -1.38 15.14
N LEU A 128 -5.90 -0.21 14.53
CA LEU A 128 -5.55 1.07 15.12
C LEU A 128 -6.84 1.89 15.31
N GLN A 129 -7.16 2.25 16.57
CA GLN A 129 -8.25 3.16 16.86
C GLN A 129 -7.75 4.60 16.77
N LEU A 130 -8.42 5.42 15.98
CA LEU A 130 -8.12 6.83 15.84
C LEU A 130 -8.66 7.62 17.03
N ALA A 131 -7.90 8.59 17.51
CA ALA A 131 -8.33 9.49 18.60
C ALA A 131 -9.50 10.40 18.18
N GLN A 132 -9.75 10.57 16.88
CA GLN A 132 -10.87 11.31 16.33
C GLN A 132 -11.48 10.61 15.11
N SER A 133 -12.78 10.79 14.90
CA SER A 133 -13.50 10.26 13.73
C SER A 133 -13.07 10.95 12.44
N VAL A 134 -12.97 10.17 11.34
CA VAL A 134 -12.68 10.71 10.01
C VAL A 134 -13.93 11.18 9.24
N ARG A 135 -15.11 11.18 9.83
CA ARG A 135 -16.37 11.61 9.16
C ARG A 135 -16.34 13.04 8.61
N SER A 136 -15.55 13.91 9.21
CA SER A 136 -15.38 15.31 8.78
C SER A 136 -14.37 15.49 7.63
N PHE A 137 -13.72 14.42 7.17
CA PHE A 137 -12.75 14.49 6.08
C PHE A 137 -13.43 14.12 4.75
N PRO A 138 -13.60 15.08 3.81
CA PRO A 138 -14.45 14.90 2.64
C PRO A 138 -13.95 13.81 1.68
N ASN A 139 -12.63 13.57 1.64
CA ASN A 139 -11.99 12.62 0.73
C ASN A 139 -11.66 11.26 1.39
N VAL A 140 -12.24 10.98 2.56
CA VAL A 140 -11.99 9.77 3.33
C VAL A 140 -13.28 9.00 3.50
N LYS A 141 -13.27 7.73 3.12
CA LYS A 141 -14.42 6.83 3.27
C LYS A 141 -13.92 5.44 3.67
N PRO A 142 -14.57 4.77 4.63
CA PRO A 142 -14.28 3.38 4.95
C PRO A 142 -14.54 2.47 3.74
N VAL A 143 -13.66 1.49 3.56
CA VAL A 143 -13.88 0.38 2.62
C VAL A 143 -14.78 -0.68 3.28
N LYS A 144 -15.58 -1.38 2.46
CA LYS A 144 -16.36 -2.53 2.94
C LYS A 144 -15.44 -3.70 3.26
N LEU A 145 -15.68 -4.37 4.38
CA LEU A 145 -14.99 -5.62 4.71
C LEU A 145 -15.60 -6.79 3.93
N SER A 146 -14.76 -7.76 3.60
CA SER A 146 -15.15 -9.00 2.93
C SER A 146 -16.09 -9.81 3.84
N PRO A 147 -17.35 -10.06 3.46
CA PRO A 147 -18.25 -10.90 4.28
C PRO A 147 -17.79 -12.36 4.25
N ALA A 148 -18.22 -13.14 5.26
CA ALA A 148 -17.84 -14.54 5.42
C ALA A 148 -18.23 -15.43 4.21
N SER A 149 -19.27 -15.05 3.47
CA SER A 149 -19.76 -15.78 2.29
C SER A 149 -19.04 -15.40 0.98
N LEU A 150 -18.16 -14.39 0.98
CA LEU A 150 -17.51 -13.93 -0.23
C LEU A 150 -16.38 -14.87 -0.63
N GLU A 151 -16.45 -15.41 -1.82
CA GLU A 151 -15.34 -16.12 -2.46
C GLU A 151 -14.79 -15.26 -3.60
N VAL A 152 -13.54 -14.82 -3.45
CA VAL A 152 -12.82 -14.09 -4.51
C VAL A 152 -11.97 -15.04 -5.31
N THR A 153 -11.99 -14.86 -6.64
CA THR A 153 -11.34 -15.75 -7.61
C THR A 153 -10.50 -14.95 -8.61
N LYS A 154 -9.76 -15.63 -9.45
CA LYS A 154 -9.01 -15.02 -10.57
C LYS A 154 -9.86 -14.23 -11.59
N LYS A 155 -11.20 -14.33 -11.53
CA LYS A 155 -12.13 -13.58 -12.39
C LYS A 155 -12.43 -12.19 -11.85
N ASP A 156 -12.18 -11.96 -10.56
CA ASP A 156 -12.45 -10.69 -9.91
C ASP A 156 -11.38 -9.66 -10.26
N VAL A 157 -11.80 -8.42 -10.44
CA VAL A 157 -10.91 -7.29 -10.69
C VAL A 157 -10.40 -6.77 -9.36
N CYS A 158 -9.15 -7.09 -9.02
CA CYS A 158 -8.55 -6.72 -7.76
C CYS A 158 -7.38 -5.75 -7.96
N TRP A 159 -7.19 -4.87 -6.97
CA TRP A 159 -6.16 -3.84 -6.99
C TRP A 159 -5.42 -3.79 -5.66
N VAL A 160 -4.12 -3.57 -5.74
CA VAL A 160 -3.29 -3.21 -4.60
C VAL A 160 -2.79 -1.78 -4.78
N THR A 161 -2.69 -1.03 -3.67
CA THR A 161 -2.33 0.38 -3.67
C THR A 161 -1.35 0.69 -2.55
N GLY A 162 -0.39 1.60 -2.80
CA GLY A 162 0.58 1.98 -1.79
C GLY A 162 1.66 2.95 -2.29
N TRP A 163 2.58 3.27 -1.40
CA TRP A 163 3.75 4.12 -1.64
C TRP A 163 5.07 3.36 -1.51
N GLY A 164 5.01 2.04 -1.61
CA GLY A 164 6.17 1.17 -1.52
C GLY A 164 7.12 1.29 -2.70
N SER A 165 8.18 0.47 -2.67
CA SER A 165 9.21 0.44 -3.71
C SER A 165 8.66 0.03 -5.07
N VAL A 166 9.25 0.59 -6.11
CA VAL A 166 8.90 0.37 -7.52
C VAL A 166 9.55 -0.90 -8.07
N SER A 167 10.59 -1.37 -7.39
CA SER A 167 11.27 -2.65 -7.63
C SER A 167 11.97 -3.11 -6.35
N MET A 168 12.64 -4.27 -6.39
CA MET A 168 13.41 -4.77 -5.24
C MET A 168 14.55 -3.83 -4.80
N HIS A 169 15.00 -2.93 -5.67
CA HIS A 169 16.19 -2.08 -5.46
C HIS A 169 15.90 -0.59 -5.65
N GLU A 170 14.66 -0.21 -5.93
CA GLU A 170 14.31 1.17 -6.23
C GLU A 170 13.08 1.61 -5.42
N SER A 171 13.25 2.65 -4.61
CA SER A 171 12.16 3.27 -3.86
C SER A 171 11.31 4.14 -4.77
N LEU A 172 10.04 4.37 -4.39
CA LEU A 172 9.17 5.33 -5.06
C LEU A 172 9.84 6.73 -5.07
N PRO A 173 10.03 7.35 -6.24
CA PRO A 173 10.67 8.67 -6.31
C PRO A 173 9.73 9.79 -5.85
N PRO A 174 10.30 10.95 -5.45
CA PRO A 174 9.49 12.15 -5.26
C PRO A 174 8.67 12.49 -6.51
N PRO A 175 7.47 13.03 -6.36
CA PRO A 175 6.84 13.52 -5.13
C PRO A 175 6.09 12.43 -4.32
N TYR A 176 6.48 11.16 -4.44
CA TYR A 176 5.91 10.02 -3.69
C TYR A 176 4.39 9.91 -3.89
N ARG A 177 3.97 9.89 -5.15
CA ARG A 177 2.55 9.79 -5.50
C ARG A 177 2.06 8.37 -5.33
N LEU A 178 0.89 8.19 -4.69
CA LEU A 178 0.24 6.89 -4.49
C LEU A 178 0.17 6.12 -5.81
N GLN A 179 0.57 4.86 -5.76
CA GLN A 179 0.55 3.95 -6.89
C GLN A 179 -0.57 2.93 -6.74
N GLN A 180 -0.97 2.37 -7.87
CA GLN A 180 -2.00 1.34 -7.97
C GLN A 180 -1.63 0.33 -9.05
N VAL A 181 -1.91 -0.95 -8.81
CA VAL A 181 -1.76 -2.01 -9.82
C VAL A 181 -2.90 -3.00 -9.74
N GLN A 182 -3.36 -3.43 -10.89
CA GLN A 182 -4.33 -4.52 -10.98
C GLN A 182 -3.62 -5.87 -10.86
N VAL A 183 -4.07 -6.71 -9.93
CA VAL A 183 -3.53 -8.04 -9.67
C VAL A 183 -4.61 -9.11 -9.81
N LYS A 184 -4.17 -10.36 -10.00
CA LYS A 184 -5.06 -11.53 -10.06
C LYS A 184 -4.96 -12.32 -8.77
N ILE A 185 -6.10 -12.79 -8.28
CA ILE A 185 -6.14 -13.75 -7.17
C ILE A 185 -5.55 -15.08 -7.64
N VAL A 186 -4.70 -15.66 -6.82
CA VAL A 186 -4.07 -16.97 -7.04
C VAL A 186 -4.61 -17.94 -5.99
N ASP A 187 -5.09 -19.08 -6.43
CA ASP A 187 -5.55 -20.14 -5.53
C ASP A 187 -4.45 -20.56 -4.54
N ASN A 188 -4.82 -20.77 -3.27
CA ASN A 188 -3.83 -21.06 -2.22
C ASN A 188 -3.05 -22.37 -2.48
N THR A 189 -3.65 -23.36 -3.11
CA THR A 189 -2.97 -24.63 -3.46
C THR A 189 -1.91 -24.38 -4.54
N LEU A 190 -2.26 -23.59 -5.55
CA LEU A 190 -1.30 -23.18 -6.58
C LEU A 190 -0.20 -22.30 -5.99
N CYS A 191 -0.55 -21.34 -5.15
CA CYS A 191 0.39 -20.45 -4.46
C CYS A 191 1.39 -21.24 -3.62
N GLU A 192 0.93 -22.20 -2.81
CA GLU A 192 1.78 -23.13 -2.04
C GLU A 192 2.78 -23.85 -2.94
N LYS A 193 2.32 -24.38 -4.09
CA LYS A 193 3.18 -25.08 -5.06
C LYS A 193 4.26 -24.13 -5.63
N LEU A 194 3.88 -22.91 -5.99
CA LEU A 194 4.81 -21.91 -6.54
C LEU A 194 5.88 -21.55 -5.54
N TYR A 195 5.50 -21.30 -4.27
CA TYR A 195 6.43 -20.99 -3.19
C TYR A 195 7.39 -22.16 -2.89
N ARG A 196 6.88 -23.40 -2.83
CA ARG A 196 7.74 -24.56 -2.62
C ARG A 196 8.79 -24.73 -3.72
N ASN A 197 8.38 -24.53 -4.96
CA ASN A 197 9.30 -24.59 -6.10
C ASN A 197 10.39 -23.51 -6.02
N ALA A 198 10.00 -22.28 -5.66
CA ALA A 198 10.91 -21.14 -5.59
C ALA A 198 11.91 -21.26 -4.44
N THR A 199 11.46 -21.70 -3.27
CA THR A 199 12.31 -21.79 -2.07
C THR A 199 13.09 -23.10 -1.97
N ARG A 200 12.88 -24.05 -2.90
CA ARG A 200 13.47 -25.40 -2.89
C ARG A 200 13.26 -26.15 -1.57
N LEU A 201 12.22 -25.81 -0.83
CA LEU A 201 11.91 -26.47 0.44
C LEU A 201 11.30 -27.83 0.16
N SER A 202 12.07 -28.86 0.42
CA SER A 202 11.65 -30.27 0.33
C SER A 202 10.84 -30.76 1.55
N ASN A 203 10.68 -29.93 2.58
CA ASN A 203 9.95 -30.32 3.79
C ASN A 203 8.45 -30.48 3.52
N HIS A 204 8.02 -31.71 3.35
CA HIS A 204 6.66 -32.09 3.01
C HIS A 204 5.62 -31.93 4.14
N GLY A 205 6.03 -31.47 5.35
CA GLY A 205 5.14 -31.47 6.52
C GLY A 205 4.49 -30.14 6.87
N GLN A 206 5.08 -28.99 6.56
CA GLN A 206 4.58 -27.69 7.00
C GLN A 206 4.04 -26.88 5.80
N ARG A 207 2.80 -26.37 5.93
CA ARG A 207 2.22 -25.46 4.94
C ARG A 207 2.88 -24.08 5.05
N LEU A 208 3.21 -23.50 3.89
CA LEU A 208 3.69 -22.13 3.76
C LEU A 208 2.52 -21.14 3.64
N ILE A 209 1.49 -21.53 2.88
CA ILE A 209 0.31 -20.72 2.66
C ILE A 209 -0.84 -21.26 3.52
N LEU A 210 -1.14 -20.53 4.61
CA LEU A 210 -2.14 -20.92 5.60
C LEU A 210 -3.56 -20.53 5.13
N GLN A 211 -4.60 -20.98 5.87
CA GLN A 211 -5.99 -20.69 5.55
C GLN A 211 -6.35 -19.20 5.73
N ASP A 212 -5.70 -18.54 6.68
CA ASP A 212 -5.82 -17.11 6.97
C ASP A 212 -5.02 -16.23 5.99
N MET A 213 -4.45 -16.82 4.94
CA MET A 213 -3.71 -16.13 3.89
C MET A 213 -4.45 -16.17 2.56
N LEU A 214 -4.15 -15.20 1.71
CA LEU A 214 -4.64 -15.04 0.35
C LEU A 214 -3.46 -14.66 -0.55
N CYS A 215 -3.36 -15.27 -1.72
CA CYS A 215 -2.32 -14.92 -2.68
C CYS A 215 -2.88 -14.09 -3.82
N ALA A 216 -2.16 -13.05 -4.21
CA ALA A 216 -2.48 -12.26 -5.39
C ALA A 216 -1.21 -11.69 -6.02
N GLY A 217 -1.24 -11.55 -7.34
CA GLY A 217 -0.12 -11.03 -8.13
C GLY A 217 -0.21 -11.48 -9.57
N SER A 218 0.68 -10.95 -10.38
CA SER A 218 0.90 -11.42 -11.75
C SER A 218 2.32 -11.05 -12.16
N HIS A 219 2.83 -11.67 -13.22
CA HIS A 219 4.17 -11.39 -13.71
C HIS A 219 4.41 -9.88 -13.88
N GLY A 220 5.42 -9.35 -13.19
CA GLY A 220 5.75 -7.93 -13.20
C GLY A 220 4.75 -7.00 -12.49
N ARG A 221 3.79 -7.53 -11.68
CA ARG A 221 2.78 -6.74 -10.97
C ARG A 221 2.54 -7.30 -9.57
N ASP A 222 2.93 -6.53 -8.56
CA ASP A 222 2.83 -6.95 -7.16
C ASP A 222 2.99 -5.76 -6.20
N SER A 223 2.71 -5.98 -4.92
CA SER A 223 3.15 -5.14 -3.82
C SER A 223 4.65 -5.32 -3.56
N CYS A 224 5.29 -4.33 -2.94
CA CYS A 224 6.71 -4.37 -2.62
C CYS A 224 6.99 -3.72 -1.25
N TYR A 225 8.27 -3.54 -0.90
CA TYR A 225 8.69 -2.94 0.36
C TYR A 225 8.05 -1.56 0.59
N GLY A 226 7.39 -1.37 1.75
CA GLY A 226 6.65 -0.15 2.08
C GLY A 226 5.16 -0.19 1.72
N ASP A 227 4.67 -1.22 1.02
CA ASP A 227 3.24 -1.45 0.81
C ASP A 227 2.61 -2.29 1.94
N SER A 228 3.43 -2.88 2.82
CA SER A 228 3.01 -3.66 4.01
C SER A 228 1.83 -3.02 4.73
N GLY A 229 0.85 -3.81 5.14
CA GLY A 229 -0.37 -3.32 5.79
C GLY A 229 -1.38 -2.64 4.87
N GLY A 230 -1.00 -2.35 3.63
CA GLY A 230 -1.86 -1.73 2.63
C GLY A 230 -2.98 -2.64 2.12
N PRO A 231 -3.96 -2.07 1.41
CA PRO A 231 -5.15 -2.79 0.97
C PRO A 231 -4.93 -3.61 -0.31
N LEU A 232 -5.48 -4.83 -0.31
CA LEU A 232 -5.90 -5.54 -1.51
C LEU A 232 -7.42 -5.47 -1.57
N VAL A 233 -7.95 -4.77 -2.58
CA VAL A 233 -9.40 -4.58 -2.77
C VAL A 233 -9.86 -5.21 -4.09
N CYS A 234 -11.04 -5.83 -4.08
CA CYS A 234 -11.67 -6.34 -5.28
C CYS A 234 -13.00 -5.63 -5.54
N ASN A 235 -13.30 -5.38 -6.81
CA ASN A 235 -14.63 -4.90 -7.19
C ASN A 235 -15.56 -6.12 -7.29
N VAL A 236 -16.39 -6.29 -6.27
CA VAL A 236 -17.35 -7.38 -6.20
C VAL A 236 -18.75 -6.80 -6.38
N THR A 237 -19.43 -7.21 -7.44
CA THR A 237 -20.79 -6.72 -7.80
C THR A 237 -20.94 -5.20 -7.77
N GLY A 238 -19.93 -4.48 -8.29
CA GLY A 238 -19.93 -3.01 -8.33
C GLY A 238 -19.53 -2.31 -7.02
N SER A 239 -19.14 -3.06 -6.00
CA SER A 239 -18.67 -2.50 -4.72
C SER A 239 -17.21 -2.88 -4.44
N TRP A 240 -16.40 -1.89 -4.05
CA TRP A 240 -15.04 -2.14 -3.58
C TRP A 240 -15.08 -2.81 -2.19
N THR A 241 -14.43 -3.96 -2.09
CA THR A 241 -14.38 -4.78 -0.89
C THR A 241 -12.93 -5.08 -0.54
N LEU A 242 -12.55 -4.86 0.71
CA LEU A 242 -11.24 -5.20 1.24
C LEU A 242 -11.17 -6.70 1.47
N VAL A 243 -10.34 -7.39 0.71
CA VAL A 243 -10.19 -8.86 0.75
C VAL A 243 -8.86 -9.30 1.36
N GLY A 244 -7.84 -8.43 1.32
CA GLY A 244 -6.53 -8.73 1.86
C GLY A 244 -5.79 -7.51 2.42
N VAL A 245 -4.84 -7.79 3.31
CA VAL A 245 -3.87 -6.86 3.86
C VAL A 245 -2.49 -7.31 3.43
N VAL A 246 -1.69 -6.45 2.80
CA VAL A 246 -0.31 -6.80 2.36
C VAL A 246 0.48 -7.31 3.55
N SER A 247 0.99 -8.54 3.47
CA SER A 247 1.65 -9.22 4.59
C SER A 247 3.10 -9.58 4.28
N TRP A 248 3.37 -10.48 3.32
CA TRP A 248 4.71 -10.91 3.01
C TRP A 248 4.84 -11.41 1.57
N GLY A 249 6.07 -11.68 1.14
CA GLY A 249 6.36 -12.25 -0.16
C GLY A 249 7.83 -12.67 -0.29
N TYR A 250 8.15 -13.41 -1.35
CA TYR A 250 9.52 -13.75 -1.70
C TYR A 250 9.98 -12.84 -2.85
N GLY A 251 10.56 -11.70 -2.48
CA GLY A 251 10.86 -10.61 -3.43
C GLY A 251 9.61 -9.84 -3.84
N CYS A 252 9.69 -9.09 -4.95
CA CYS A 252 8.58 -8.29 -5.46
C CYS A 252 8.40 -8.58 -6.95
N ALA A 253 7.17 -8.92 -7.35
CA ALA A 253 6.76 -9.17 -8.74
C ALA A 253 7.63 -10.18 -9.51
N LEU A 254 8.22 -11.14 -8.82
CA LEU A 254 8.99 -12.20 -9.45
C LEU A 254 8.06 -13.08 -10.30
N LYS A 255 8.64 -13.66 -11.36
CA LYS A 255 7.90 -14.58 -12.21
C LYS A 255 7.38 -15.75 -11.37
N ASP A 256 6.08 -15.99 -11.47
CA ASP A 256 5.39 -17.13 -10.84
C ASP A 256 5.43 -17.14 -9.29
N ILE A 257 5.69 -16.00 -8.64
CA ILE A 257 5.64 -15.88 -7.18
C ILE A 257 4.71 -14.71 -6.84
N PRO A 258 3.46 -14.98 -6.44
CA PRO A 258 2.51 -13.93 -6.03
C PRO A 258 2.84 -13.41 -4.63
N GLY A 259 2.42 -12.16 -4.33
CA GLY A 259 2.41 -11.62 -2.98
C GLY A 259 1.41 -12.38 -2.10
N VAL A 260 1.67 -12.40 -0.79
CA VAL A 260 0.82 -13.03 0.22
C VAL A 260 0.22 -11.96 1.13
N TYR A 261 -1.07 -12.07 1.34
CA TYR A 261 -1.92 -11.12 2.05
C TYR A 261 -2.61 -11.84 3.22
N ALA A 262 -2.79 -11.17 4.34
CA ALA A 262 -3.70 -11.64 5.37
C ALA A 262 -5.15 -11.59 4.84
N ARG A 263 -5.87 -12.70 4.90
CA ARG A 263 -7.24 -12.87 4.35
C ARG A 263 -8.26 -12.20 5.27
N VAL A 264 -8.78 -11.03 4.90
CA VAL A 264 -9.71 -10.24 5.72
C VAL A 264 -10.94 -11.02 6.14
N GLN A 265 -11.49 -11.83 5.25
CA GLN A 265 -12.64 -12.69 5.53
C GLN A 265 -12.42 -13.61 6.75
N PHE A 266 -11.21 -14.16 6.90
CA PHE A 266 -10.85 -15.02 8.01
C PHE A 266 -10.87 -14.26 9.35
N PHE A 267 -10.42 -13.02 9.33
CA PHE A 267 -10.31 -12.18 10.52
C PHE A 267 -11.57 -11.36 10.84
N LEU A 268 -12.62 -11.45 10.02
CA LEU A 268 -13.84 -10.65 10.21
C LEU A 268 -14.45 -10.77 11.60
N PRO A 269 -14.59 -11.99 12.22
CA PRO A 269 -15.11 -12.11 13.57
C PRO A 269 -14.27 -11.39 14.61
N TRP A 270 -12.93 -11.49 14.51
CA TRP A 270 -12.01 -10.81 15.42
C TRP A 270 -12.10 -9.29 15.23
N ILE A 271 -12.05 -8.79 14.00
CA ILE A 271 -12.14 -7.36 13.68
C ILE A 271 -13.42 -6.76 14.27
N THR A 272 -14.57 -7.38 13.99
CA THR A 272 -15.87 -6.89 14.45
C THR A 272 -16.00 -6.96 15.97
N GLY A 273 -15.50 -8.04 16.59
CA GLY A 273 -15.50 -8.20 18.05
C GLY A 273 -14.66 -7.12 18.75
N GLN A 274 -13.46 -6.80 18.21
CA GLN A 274 -12.62 -5.74 18.78
C GLN A 274 -13.28 -4.35 18.62
N MET A 275 -13.84 -4.06 17.46
CA MET A 275 -14.53 -2.78 17.22
C MET A 275 -15.73 -2.60 18.15
N GLN A 276 -16.51 -3.66 18.43
CA GLN A 276 -17.63 -3.62 19.37
C GLN A 276 -17.18 -3.44 20.82
N LYS A 277 -16.10 -4.10 21.22
CA LYS A 277 -15.55 -4.02 22.58
C LYS A 277 -15.07 -2.61 22.95
N PHE A 278 -14.64 -1.84 21.97
CA PHE A 278 -14.03 -0.53 22.15
C PHE A 278 -14.76 0.60 21.39
N SER A 279 -16.05 0.39 21.08
CA SER A 279 -16.94 1.40 20.49
C SER A 279 -17.30 2.50 21.49
#